data_4fbd5949fa252336069c465ab7199133
#
_entry.id   4fbd5949fa252336069c465ab7199133
#
_cell.length_a   1.000
_cell.length_b   1.000
_cell.length_c   1.000
_cell.angle_alpha   90.00
_cell.angle_beta   90.00
_cell.angle_gamma   90.00
#
_symmetry.space_group_name_H-M   'P 1'
#
loop_
_entity.id
_entity.type
_entity.pdbx_description
1 polymer ?
#
loop_
_entity_poly.entity_id
_entity_poly.type
_entity_poly.pdbx_seq_one_letter_code
_entity_poly.pdbx_strand_id
1 'polypeptide(L)'
;MLGDYMASIFLLNDETDIGASERIHLAYLECESIARAASSSFFRSFRHLPEPKRKAVNALYAFCRRVDDIVDGDWLPTRDLSHLDHRTENQSKELRKERNFNPLYSKKENFERLRALNSFRENLDLIEAGTSMSEPMFIALADTLNRYPIEVVHLRELINGMEDDLFDTSYERFEDLRRYCYRVASTVGLCLIEIYGYNDPNARRHAVEMGIFLQLVNVLRDIQEDLSRNRIYIPSEELAKFGIKQTDLQDPALASTKAWQNFMRHYIDHIQAHRKNALGLLPLLDKDARRSPRLMCAAYNAILGEAVRRNGDVLSRRLTLNFYRKMQIALSTLLSPSPK
;
A
#
# COMPACT_ATOMS: atom_id res chain seq x y z
N MET A 1 -29.17 -3.34 0.20
CA MET A 1 -27.74 -2.96 0.27
C MET A 1 -27.01 -3.00 -1.07
N LEU A 2 -27.08 -4.08 -1.89
CA LEU A 2 -26.51 -4.05 -3.27
C LEU A 2 -27.34 -3.18 -4.22
N GLY A 3 -28.66 -3.13 -4.05
CA GLY A 3 -29.57 -2.31 -4.88
C GLY A 3 -29.38 -0.80 -4.68
N ASP A 4 -29.15 -0.36 -3.45
CA ASP A 4 -28.91 1.06 -3.13
C ASP A 4 -27.54 1.53 -3.63
N TYR A 5 -26.57 0.62 -3.72
CA TYR A 5 -25.22 0.90 -4.22
C TYR A 5 -25.20 1.09 -5.74
N MET A 6 -25.89 0.22 -6.48
CA MET A 6 -26.01 0.35 -7.94
C MET A 6 -26.80 1.61 -8.35
N ALA A 7 -27.81 1.99 -7.55
CA ALA A 7 -28.55 3.24 -7.75
C ALA A 7 -27.63 4.48 -7.55
N SER A 8 -26.72 4.44 -6.57
CA SER A 8 -25.78 5.55 -6.31
C SER A 8 -24.76 5.76 -7.44
N ILE A 9 -24.28 4.67 -8.08
CA ILE A 9 -23.38 4.76 -9.24
C ILE A 9 -24.11 5.34 -10.46
N PHE A 10 -25.38 4.97 -10.67
CA PHE A 10 -26.21 5.50 -11.77
C PHE A 10 -26.44 7.01 -11.62
N LEU A 11 -26.65 7.49 -10.38
CA LEU A 11 -26.88 8.91 -10.10
C LEU A 11 -25.65 9.79 -10.34
N LEU A 12 -24.42 9.25 -10.23
CA LEU A 12 -23.19 10.00 -10.51
C LEU A 12 -22.92 10.21 -12.01
N ASN A 13 -23.48 9.35 -12.85
CA ASN A 13 -23.33 9.41 -14.31
C ASN A 13 -24.43 10.22 -15.04
N ASP A 14 -25.52 10.56 -14.33
CA ASP A 14 -26.57 11.43 -14.87
C ASP A 14 -26.20 12.89 -14.54
N GLU A 15 -25.95 13.71 -15.54
CA GLU A 15 -25.60 15.15 -15.40
C GLU A 15 -26.76 16.00 -14.84
N THR A 16 -27.85 15.42 -14.39
CA THR A 16 -29.05 16.11 -13.91
C THR A 16 -29.03 16.27 -12.38
N ASP A 17 -28.76 17.49 -11.94
CA ASP A 17 -29.27 18.12 -10.71
C ASP A 17 -28.80 17.65 -9.33
N ILE A 18 -27.69 16.91 -9.21
CA ILE A 18 -27.09 16.58 -7.92
C ILE A 18 -26.17 17.74 -7.49
N GLY A 19 -26.46 18.37 -6.37
CA GLY A 19 -25.62 19.44 -5.81
C GLY A 19 -24.17 18.99 -5.56
N ALA A 20 -23.19 19.89 -5.72
CA ALA A 20 -21.76 19.58 -5.55
C ALA A 20 -21.43 18.87 -4.24
N SER A 21 -22.13 19.24 -3.14
CA SER A 21 -21.96 18.61 -1.82
C SER A 21 -22.40 17.15 -1.79
N GLU A 22 -23.47 16.83 -2.49
CA GLU A 22 -24.01 15.46 -2.59
C GLU A 22 -23.12 14.57 -3.45
N ARG A 23 -22.59 15.09 -4.56
CA ARG A 23 -21.61 14.38 -5.38
C ARG A 23 -20.36 14.01 -4.58
N ILE A 24 -19.82 14.93 -3.78
CA ILE A 24 -18.70 14.67 -2.88
C ILE A 24 -19.05 13.60 -1.84
N HIS A 25 -20.26 13.67 -1.27
CA HIS A 25 -20.72 12.67 -0.30
C HIS A 25 -20.76 11.26 -0.90
N LEU A 26 -21.38 11.11 -2.08
CA LEU A 26 -21.46 9.83 -2.79
C LEU A 26 -20.07 9.29 -3.18
N ALA A 27 -19.16 10.18 -3.58
CA ALA A 27 -17.77 9.84 -3.90
C ALA A 27 -17.03 9.23 -2.68
N TYR A 28 -17.21 9.80 -1.49
CA TYR A 28 -16.65 9.22 -0.27
C TYR A 28 -17.27 7.87 0.11
N LEU A 29 -18.56 7.66 -0.15
CA LEU A 29 -19.21 6.37 0.08
C LEU A 29 -18.65 5.28 -0.84
N GLU A 30 -18.34 5.60 -2.09
CA GLU A 30 -17.67 4.68 -3.01
C GLU A 30 -16.27 4.32 -2.51
N CYS A 31 -15.47 5.30 -2.09
CA CYS A 31 -14.15 5.05 -1.51
C CYS A 31 -14.23 4.15 -0.26
N GLU A 32 -15.22 4.36 0.60
CA GLU A 32 -15.43 3.49 1.76
C GLU A 32 -15.80 2.06 1.32
N SER A 33 -16.60 1.91 0.25
CA SER A 33 -16.95 0.60 -0.30
C SER A 33 -15.72 -0.14 -0.83
N ILE A 34 -14.85 0.53 -1.60
CA ILE A 34 -13.58 -0.03 -2.09
C ILE A 34 -12.71 -0.47 -0.89
N ALA A 35 -12.55 0.39 0.10
CA ALA A 35 -11.74 0.08 1.28
C ALA A 35 -12.32 -1.09 2.10
N ARG A 36 -13.64 -1.21 2.18
CA ARG A 36 -14.34 -2.30 2.87
C ARG A 36 -14.20 -3.63 2.14
N ALA A 37 -14.31 -3.64 0.81
CA ALA A 37 -14.17 -4.83 -0.01
C ALA A 37 -12.78 -5.45 0.11
N ALA A 38 -11.73 -4.64 0.22
CA ALA A 38 -10.36 -5.10 0.43
C ALA A 38 -10.13 -5.81 1.78
N SER A 39 -11.09 -5.75 2.74
CA SER A 39 -11.11 -6.47 4.03
C SER A 39 -9.80 -6.40 4.84
N SER A 40 -8.98 -5.40 4.60
CA SER A 40 -7.62 -5.28 5.15
C SER A 40 -7.61 -4.95 6.64
N SER A 41 -6.49 -5.21 7.30
CA SER A 41 -6.23 -4.75 8.68
C SER A 41 -6.26 -3.23 8.77
N PHE A 42 -5.87 -2.54 7.68
CA PHE A 42 -5.91 -1.08 7.54
C PHE A 42 -7.35 -0.55 7.69
N PHE A 43 -8.29 -1.04 6.89
CA PHE A 43 -9.69 -0.58 6.94
C PHE A 43 -10.30 -0.71 8.33
N ARG A 44 -9.98 -1.81 9.05
CA ARG A 44 -10.49 -2.00 10.42
C ARG A 44 -9.94 -0.94 11.39
N SER A 45 -8.72 -0.48 11.19
CA SER A 45 -8.09 0.55 12.04
C SER A 45 -8.73 1.93 11.82
N PHE A 46 -9.21 2.23 10.60
CA PHE A 46 -9.81 3.52 10.25
C PHE A 46 -11.12 3.81 10.96
N ARG A 47 -11.84 2.78 11.42
CA ARG A 47 -13.10 2.94 12.20
C ARG A 47 -12.94 3.74 13.47
N HIS A 48 -11.73 3.88 13.97
CA HIS A 48 -11.44 4.63 15.19
C HIS A 48 -11.12 6.11 14.94
N LEU A 49 -11.11 6.54 13.69
CA LEU A 49 -10.91 7.93 13.32
C LEU A 49 -12.23 8.72 13.37
N PRO A 50 -12.18 10.02 13.72
CA PRO A 50 -13.29 10.93 13.49
C PRO A 50 -13.74 10.91 12.03
N GLU A 51 -15.02 11.17 11.79
CA GLU A 51 -15.62 11.03 10.46
C GLU A 51 -14.87 11.78 9.34
N PRO A 52 -14.47 13.05 9.50
CA PRO A 52 -13.74 13.74 8.43
C PRO A 52 -12.39 13.08 8.08
N LYS A 53 -11.62 12.71 9.10
CA LYS A 53 -10.34 12.00 8.94
C LYS A 53 -10.56 10.62 8.33
N ARG A 54 -11.60 9.89 8.74
CA ARG A 54 -11.95 8.56 8.22
C ARG A 54 -12.32 8.61 6.75
N LYS A 55 -13.14 9.59 6.33
CA LYS A 55 -13.49 9.82 4.91
C LYS A 55 -12.23 10.06 4.07
N ALA A 56 -11.37 10.98 4.49
CA ALA A 56 -10.12 11.30 3.81
C ALA A 56 -9.19 10.09 3.69
N VAL A 57 -9.02 9.31 4.77
CA VAL A 57 -8.21 8.09 4.75
C VAL A 57 -8.80 7.02 3.82
N ASN A 58 -10.13 6.89 3.75
CA ASN A 58 -10.76 5.97 2.80
C ASN A 58 -10.55 6.40 1.34
N ALA A 59 -10.57 7.70 1.03
CA ALA A 59 -10.27 8.21 -0.31
C ALA A 59 -8.81 7.91 -0.71
N LEU A 60 -7.86 8.21 0.17
CA LEU A 60 -6.46 7.88 -0.04
C LEU A 60 -6.26 6.36 -0.21
N TYR A 61 -6.89 5.55 0.64
CA TYR A 61 -6.79 4.10 0.56
C TYR A 61 -7.38 3.55 -0.74
N ALA A 62 -8.53 4.07 -1.19
CA ALA A 62 -9.14 3.67 -2.46
C ALA A 62 -8.21 3.95 -3.64
N PHE A 63 -7.55 5.11 -3.67
CA PHE A 63 -6.54 5.44 -4.67
C PHE A 63 -5.37 4.43 -4.64
N CYS A 64 -4.76 4.20 -3.47
CA CYS A 64 -3.66 3.25 -3.33
C CYS A 64 -4.07 1.84 -3.77
N ARG A 65 -5.26 1.39 -3.38
CA ARG A 65 -5.78 0.07 -3.74
C ARG A 65 -6.02 -0.09 -5.23
N ARG A 66 -6.53 0.94 -5.92
CA ARG A 66 -6.71 0.90 -7.37
C ARG A 66 -5.40 0.86 -8.14
N VAL A 67 -4.37 1.59 -7.66
CA VAL A 67 -3.03 1.51 -8.24
C VAL A 67 -2.44 0.10 -8.09
N ASP A 68 -2.61 -0.52 -6.93
CA ASP A 68 -2.22 -1.90 -6.64
C ASP A 68 -2.98 -2.90 -7.54
N ASP A 69 -4.31 -2.81 -7.60
CA ASP A 69 -5.17 -3.64 -8.44
C ASP A 69 -4.80 -3.56 -9.94
N ILE A 70 -4.40 -2.39 -10.44
CA ILE A 70 -3.92 -2.21 -11.83
C ILE A 70 -2.67 -3.06 -12.08
N VAL A 71 -1.70 -2.98 -11.20
CA VAL A 71 -0.42 -3.65 -11.35
C VAL A 71 -0.56 -5.17 -11.19
N ASP A 72 -1.46 -5.61 -10.32
CA ASP A 72 -1.78 -7.03 -10.13
C ASP A 72 -2.69 -7.59 -11.24
N GLY A 73 -3.36 -6.71 -12.02
CA GLY A 73 -4.29 -7.10 -13.07
C GLY A 73 -5.68 -7.45 -12.58
N ASP A 74 -5.98 -7.10 -11.33
CA ASP A 74 -7.28 -7.36 -10.70
C ASP A 74 -8.34 -6.32 -11.10
N TRP A 75 -7.91 -5.15 -11.59
CA TRP A 75 -8.81 -4.10 -12.04
C TRP A 75 -8.14 -3.18 -13.08
N LEU A 76 -8.92 -2.72 -14.06
CA LEU A 76 -8.53 -1.68 -15.01
C LEU A 76 -9.68 -0.68 -15.19
N PRO A 77 -9.36 0.61 -15.47
CA PRO A 77 -10.39 1.60 -15.83
C PRO A 77 -11.19 1.16 -17.05
N THR A 78 -12.52 1.31 -16.98
CA THR A 78 -13.43 0.93 -18.09
C THR A 78 -13.59 2.01 -19.15
N ARG A 79 -13.17 3.25 -18.85
CA ARG A 79 -13.23 4.37 -19.80
C ARG A 79 -12.21 4.23 -20.93
N ASP A 80 -12.48 4.89 -22.05
CA ASP A 80 -11.50 5.00 -23.13
C ASP A 80 -10.27 5.82 -22.70
N LEU A 81 -9.09 5.23 -22.86
CA LEU A 81 -7.79 5.81 -22.55
C LEU A 81 -6.90 5.94 -23.79
N SER A 82 -7.46 5.84 -25.01
CA SER A 82 -6.69 5.85 -26.27
C SER A 82 -5.86 7.13 -26.47
N HIS A 83 -6.31 8.26 -25.90
CA HIS A 83 -5.55 9.51 -25.93
C HIS A 83 -4.18 9.41 -25.22
N LEU A 84 -3.97 8.40 -24.36
CA LEU A 84 -2.70 8.14 -23.67
C LEU A 84 -1.77 7.17 -24.43
N ASP A 85 -2.21 6.58 -25.55
CA ASP A 85 -1.45 5.53 -26.23
C ASP A 85 -0.07 5.99 -26.65
N HIS A 86 0.08 7.18 -27.27
CA HIS A 86 1.37 7.70 -27.70
C HIS A 86 2.32 7.97 -26.50
N ARG A 87 1.81 8.54 -25.41
CA ARG A 87 2.58 8.75 -24.17
C ARG A 87 3.05 7.40 -23.60
N THR A 88 2.15 6.43 -23.53
CA THR A 88 2.41 5.09 -22.99
C THR A 88 3.42 4.30 -23.85
N GLU A 89 3.33 4.40 -25.18
CA GLU A 89 4.31 3.77 -26.08
C GLU A 89 5.72 4.34 -25.87
N ASN A 90 5.85 5.65 -25.78
CA ASN A 90 7.15 6.28 -25.57
C ASN A 90 7.74 5.90 -24.20
N GLN A 91 6.96 5.95 -23.14
CA GLN A 91 7.38 5.51 -21.81
C GLN A 91 7.77 4.02 -21.83
N SER A 92 6.95 3.15 -22.42
CA SER A 92 7.24 1.72 -22.54
C SER A 92 8.56 1.46 -23.27
N LYS A 93 8.86 2.21 -24.34
CA LYS A 93 10.13 2.10 -25.07
C LYS A 93 11.33 2.50 -24.20
N GLU A 94 11.20 3.60 -23.43
CA GLU A 94 12.29 4.05 -22.54
C GLU A 94 12.54 3.06 -21.40
N LEU A 95 11.48 2.63 -20.70
CA LEU A 95 11.59 1.70 -19.59
C LEU A 95 12.19 0.34 -20.03
N ARG A 96 11.87 -0.12 -21.26
CA ARG A 96 12.41 -1.38 -21.81
C ARG A 96 13.88 -1.32 -22.24
N LYS A 97 14.50 -0.15 -22.31
CA LYS A 97 15.94 -0.05 -22.52
C LYS A 97 16.73 -0.54 -21.30
N GLU A 98 16.16 -0.41 -20.12
CA GLU A 98 16.83 -0.69 -18.86
C GLU A 98 16.29 -1.96 -18.17
N ARG A 99 15.03 -2.34 -18.45
CA ARG A 99 14.31 -3.40 -17.72
C ARG A 99 13.44 -4.24 -18.65
N ASN A 100 13.27 -5.51 -18.32
CA ASN A 100 12.31 -6.39 -18.98
C ASN A 100 10.97 -6.35 -18.25
N PHE A 101 9.88 -6.30 -19.00
CA PHE A 101 8.55 -6.52 -18.40
C PHE A 101 8.48 -7.91 -17.77
N ASN A 102 7.69 -8.02 -16.70
CA ASN A 102 7.40 -9.28 -16.05
C ASN A 102 6.88 -10.29 -17.08
N PRO A 103 7.57 -11.42 -17.31
CA PRO A 103 7.22 -12.38 -18.35
C PRO A 103 5.89 -13.11 -18.11
N LEU A 104 5.33 -13.01 -16.92
CA LEU A 104 4.03 -13.58 -16.56
C LEU A 104 2.88 -12.98 -17.40
N TYR A 105 3.07 -11.77 -17.92
CA TYR A 105 2.04 -11.01 -18.63
C TYR A 105 2.43 -10.74 -20.07
N SER A 106 1.44 -10.76 -20.97
CA SER A 106 1.65 -10.41 -22.37
C SER A 106 2.07 -8.94 -22.53
N LYS A 107 2.67 -8.61 -23.70
CA LYS A 107 2.99 -7.21 -24.03
C LYS A 107 1.74 -6.30 -24.00
N LYS A 108 0.59 -6.83 -24.43
CA LYS A 108 -0.69 -6.10 -24.44
C LYS A 108 -1.14 -5.80 -23.00
N GLU A 109 -1.15 -6.80 -22.12
CA GLU A 109 -1.54 -6.61 -20.72
C GLU A 109 -0.64 -5.61 -20.00
N ASN A 110 0.68 -5.71 -20.19
CA ASN A 110 1.63 -4.75 -19.60
C ASN A 110 1.40 -3.32 -20.14
N PHE A 111 1.07 -3.19 -21.44
CA PHE A 111 0.75 -1.89 -22.03
C PHE A 111 -0.55 -1.31 -21.44
N GLU A 112 -1.60 -2.11 -21.31
CA GLU A 112 -2.88 -1.67 -20.73
C GLU A 112 -2.74 -1.23 -19.29
N ARG A 113 -1.95 -1.94 -18.47
CA ARG A 113 -1.63 -1.55 -17.10
C ARG A 113 -0.84 -0.26 -17.03
N LEU A 114 0.21 -0.12 -17.84
CA LEU A 114 1.01 1.11 -17.90
C LEU A 114 0.15 2.31 -18.34
N ARG A 115 -0.77 2.10 -19.31
CA ARG A 115 -1.74 3.12 -19.74
C ARG A 115 -2.69 3.50 -18.61
N ALA A 116 -3.18 2.52 -17.84
CA ALA A 116 -4.02 2.76 -16.67
C ALA A 116 -3.28 3.56 -15.58
N LEU A 117 -2.01 3.24 -15.29
CA LEU A 117 -1.19 4.04 -14.37
C LEU A 117 -0.98 5.47 -14.88
N ASN A 118 -0.81 5.66 -16.20
CA ASN A 118 -0.72 6.99 -16.81
C ASN A 118 -2.01 7.78 -16.66
N SER A 119 -3.18 7.14 -16.70
CA SER A 119 -4.44 7.83 -16.44
C SER A 119 -4.56 8.32 -14.99
N PHE A 120 -3.96 7.59 -14.03
CA PHE A 120 -3.89 8.06 -12.64
C PHE A 120 -2.97 9.27 -12.49
N ARG A 121 -1.82 9.28 -13.19
CA ARG A 121 -0.92 10.46 -13.23
C ARG A 121 -1.62 11.68 -13.84
N GLU A 122 -2.33 11.49 -14.96
CA GLU A 122 -3.12 12.55 -15.60
C GLU A 122 -4.19 13.11 -14.65
N ASN A 123 -4.93 12.26 -13.94
CA ASN A 123 -5.90 12.72 -12.95
C ASN A 123 -5.26 13.51 -11.81
N LEU A 124 -4.05 13.15 -11.36
CA LEU A 124 -3.32 13.97 -10.39
C LEU A 124 -2.92 15.32 -10.97
N ASP A 125 -2.49 15.38 -12.25
CA ASP A 125 -2.19 16.64 -12.95
C ASP A 125 -3.44 17.55 -13.02
N LEU A 126 -4.60 16.97 -13.34
CA LEU A 126 -5.88 17.69 -13.40
C LEU A 126 -6.32 18.21 -12.02
N ILE A 127 -6.14 17.42 -10.95
CA ILE A 127 -6.44 17.86 -9.58
C ILE A 127 -5.54 19.04 -9.18
N GLU A 128 -4.24 19.00 -9.46
CA GLU A 128 -3.32 20.10 -9.17
C GLU A 128 -3.65 21.36 -9.99
N ALA A 129 -4.18 21.19 -11.20
CA ALA A 129 -4.67 22.28 -12.03
C ALA A 129 -6.05 22.85 -11.57
N GLY A 130 -6.66 22.29 -10.52
CA GLY A 130 -7.98 22.70 -10.04
C GLY A 130 -9.14 22.32 -10.97
N THR A 131 -8.94 21.34 -11.86
CA THR A 131 -9.96 20.87 -12.79
C THR A 131 -11.00 20.02 -12.07
N SER A 132 -12.28 20.20 -12.41
CA SER A 132 -13.37 19.38 -11.87
C SER A 132 -13.23 17.93 -12.30
N MET A 133 -13.34 17.01 -11.33
CA MET A 133 -13.24 15.58 -11.56
C MET A 133 -14.61 14.98 -11.84
N SER A 134 -14.66 13.91 -12.66
CA SER A 134 -15.88 13.16 -12.98
C SER A 134 -15.98 11.83 -12.23
N GLU A 135 -14.86 11.12 -12.08
CA GLU A 135 -14.83 9.82 -11.40
C GLU A 135 -14.91 9.98 -9.88
N PRO A 136 -15.79 9.21 -9.19
CA PRO A 136 -16.04 9.40 -7.75
C PRO A 136 -14.78 9.33 -6.89
N MET A 137 -13.90 8.36 -7.12
CA MET A 137 -12.66 8.23 -6.36
C MET A 137 -11.79 9.50 -6.47
N PHE A 138 -11.65 10.07 -7.67
CA PHE A 138 -10.86 11.30 -7.87
C PHE A 138 -11.58 12.55 -7.34
N ILE A 139 -12.93 12.58 -7.33
CA ILE A 139 -13.70 13.63 -6.65
C ILE A 139 -13.38 13.63 -5.15
N ALA A 140 -13.44 12.48 -4.49
CA ALA A 140 -13.14 12.34 -3.07
C ALA A 140 -11.67 12.64 -2.75
N LEU A 141 -10.74 12.22 -3.64
CA LEU A 141 -9.31 12.51 -3.50
C LEU A 141 -9.05 14.01 -3.62
N ALA A 142 -9.63 14.69 -4.61
CA ALA A 142 -9.49 16.14 -4.80
C ALA A 142 -10.00 16.92 -3.58
N ASP A 143 -11.19 16.58 -3.05
CA ASP A 143 -11.71 17.19 -1.82
C ASP A 143 -10.79 16.93 -0.62
N THR A 144 -10.20 15.72 -0.53
CA THR A 144 -9.22 15.36 0.51
C THR A 144 -7.95 16.20 0.41
N LEU A 145 -7.38 16.36 -0.79
CA LEU A 145 -6.19 17.18 -1.03
C LEU A 145 -6.42 18.68 -0.77
N ASN A 146 -7.65 19.15 -0.99
CA ASN A 146 -8.03 20.52 -0.64
C ASN A 146 -8.17 20.76 0.87
N ARG A 147 -8.50 19.72 1.65
CA ARG A 147 -8.71 19.83 3.11
C ARG A 147 -7.44 19.57 3.92
N TYR A 148 -6.51 18.79 3.40
CA TYR A 148 -5.32 18.35 4.10
C TYR A 148 -4.07 18.69 3.28
N PRO A 149 -2.96 19.12 3.91
CA PRO A 149 -1.75 19.56 3.21
C PRO A 149 -0.93 18.38 2.67
N ILE A 150 -1.58 17.48 1.93
CA ILE A 150 -0.95 16.31 1.33
C ILE A 150 -0.21 16.74 0.06
N GLU A 151 1.07 16.43 0.00
CA GLU A 151 1.90 16.70 -1.18
C GLU A 151 1.63 15.62 -2.26
N VAL A 152 1.12 16.03 -3.42
CA VAL A 152 0.77 15.12 -4.54
C VAL A 152 1.97 14.33 -5.04
N VAL A 153 3.20 14.83 -4.85
CA VAL A 153 4.43 14.11 -5.18
C VAL A 153 4.49 12.73 -4.51
N HIS A 154 3.94 12.56 -3.31
CA HIS A 154 3.91 11.27 -2.62
C HIS A 154 3.00 10.25 -3.34
N LEU A 155 1.88 10.72 -3.91
CA LEU A 155 0.99 9.87 -4.71
C LEU A 155 1.63 9.47 -6.04
N ARG A 156 2.40 10.38 -6.66
CA ARG A 156 3.18 10.07 -7.87
C ARG A 156 4.29 9.05 -7.58
N GLU A 157 5.00 9.19 -6.47
CA GLU A 157 6.02 8.24 -6.05
C GLU A 157 5.43 6.86 -5.74
N LEU A 158 4.21 6.79 -5.17
CA LEU A 158 3.49 5.53 -5.03
C LEU A 158 3.24 4.87 -6.39
N ILE A 159 2.72 5.62 -7.39
CA ILE A 159 2.50 5.08 -8.73
C ILE A 159 3.82 4.59 -9.33
N ASN A 160 4.92 5.34 -9.17
CA ASN A 160 6.24 4.96 -9.66
C ASN A 160 6.74 3.67 -9.00
N GLY A 161 6.54 3.52 -7.69
CA GLY A 161 6.91 2.30 -6.96
C GLY A 161 6.09 1.09 -7.38
N MET A 162 4.78 1.25 -7.61
CA MET A 162 3.91 0.17 -8.09
C MET A 162 4.19 -0.18 -9.57
N GLU A 163 4.57 0.81 -10.40
CA GLU A 163 5.03 0.56 -11.77
C GLU A 163 6.26 -0.35 -11.83
N ASP A 164 7.15 -0.30 -10.82
CA ASP A 164 8.30 -1.19 -10.72
C ASP A 164 7.88 -2.67 -10.77
N ASP A 165 6.70 -3.02 -10.25
CA ASP A 165 6.17 -4.39 -10.21
C ASP A 165 5.62 -4.90 -11.56
N LEU A 166 5.54 -4.03 -12.58
CA LEU A 166 5.27 -4.45 -13.97
C LEU A 166 6.50 -5.07 -14.66
N PHE A 167 7.67 -4.96 -14.04
CA PHE A 167 8.92 -5.46 -14.59
C PHE A 167 9.40 -6.71 -13.86
N ASP A 168 10.40 -7.34 -14.41
CA ASP A 168 11.13 -8.43 -13.75
C ASP A 168 11.83 -7.86 -12.51
N THR A 169 11.22 -8.10 -11.36
CA THR A 169 11.57 -7.42 -10.10
C THR A 169 12.47 -8.33 -9.26
N SER A 170 13.72 -7.92 -9.15
CA SER A 170 14.68 -8.53 -8.22
C SER A 170 15.62 -7.45 -7.69
N TYR A 171 15.93 -7.52 -6.40
CA TYR A 171 16.78 -6.55 -5.73
C TYR A 171 18.13 -7.18 -5.40
N GLU A 172 19.21 -6.44 -5.66
CA GLU A 172 20.57 -6.87 -5.30
C GLU A 172 20.88 -6.50 -3.85
N ARG A 173 20.64 -5.23 -3.48
CA ARG A 173 21.01 -4.68 -2.18
C ARG A 173 19.80 -4.35 -1.34
N PHE A 174 19.97 -4.36 -0.02
CA PHE A 174 18.92 -3.95 0.93
C PHE A 174 18.47 -2.50 0.71
N GLU A 175 19.37 -1.60 0.29
CA GLU A 175 19.03 -0.20 0.03
C GLU A 175 18.09 -0.05 -1.18
N ASP A 176 18.17 -0.93 -2.17
CA ASP A 176 17.26 -0.94 -3.32
C ASP A 176 15.85 -1.38 -2.89
N LEU A 177 15.75 -2.44 -2.06
CA LEU A 177 14.48 -2.82 -1.43
C LEU A 177 13.92 -1.71 -0.53
N ARG A 178 14.78 -1.05 0.24
CA ARG A 178 14.39 0.07 1.12
C ARG A 178 13.79 1.23 0.30
N ARG A 179 14.36 1.54 -0.87
CA ARG A 179 13.84 2.55 -1.80
C ARG A 179 12.45 2.16 -2.31
N TYR A 180 12.26 0.91 -2.69
CA TYR A 180 10.94 0.38 -3.04
C TYR A 180 9.95 0.52 -1.88
N CYS A 181 10.30 0.05 -0.68
CA CYS A 181 9.45 0.21 0.50
C CYS A 181 9.07 1.67 0.78
N TYR A 182 10.01 2.60 0.58
CA TYR A 182 9.72 4.03 0.70
C TYR A 182 8.65 4.45 -0.31
N ARG A 183 8.80 4.09 -1.59
CA ARG A 183 7.86 4.47 -2.65
C ARG A 183 6.45 3.93 -2.41
N VAL A 184 6.31 2.65 -2.07
CA VAL A 184 5.00 1.99 -2.00
C VAL A 184 4.31 2.09 -0.64
N ALA A 185 5.03 2.45 0.43
CA ALA A 185 4.48 2.46 1.78
C ALA A 185 4.81 3.72 2.59
N SER A 186 6.05 4.24 2.55
CA SER A 186 6.38 5.44 3.32
C SER A 186 5.69 6.68 2.78
N THR A 187 5.54 6.80 1.46
CA THR A 187 4.80 7.89 0.82
C THR A 187 3.35 7.92 1.25
N VAL A 188 2.70 6.74 1.37
CA VAL A 188 1.35 6.61 1.93
C VAL A 188 1.33 7.02 3.40
N GLY A 189 2.35 6.63 4.18
CA GLY A 189 2.52 7.06 5.57
C GLY A 189 2.62 8.57 5.70
N LEU A 190 3.37 9.24 4.81
CA LEU A 190 3.49 10.69 4.75
C LEU A 190 2.15 11.37 4.44
N CYS A 191 1.37 10.84 3.50
CA CYS A 191 0.02 11.33 3.25
C CYS A 191 -0.91 11.13 4.46
N LEU A 192 -0.84 9.98 5.13
CA LEU A 192 -1.69 9.67 6.27
C LEU A 192 -1.45 10.59 7.47
N ILE A 193 -0.21 10.97 7.75
CA ILE A 193 0.06 11.86 8.90
C ILE A 193 -0.48 13.27 8.70
N GLU A 194 -0.57 13.75 7.47
CA GLU A 194 -1.22 15.03 7.17
C GLU A 194 -2.72 15.00 7.48
N ILE A 195 -3.39 13.84 7.29
CA ILE A 195 -4.78 13.63 7.68
C ILE A 195 -4.90 13.43 9.21
N TYR A 196 -3.99 12.69 9.80
CA TYR A 196 -4.01 12.40 11.24
C TYR A 196 -3.74 13.64 12.09
N GLY A 197 -2.97 14.59 11.57
CA GLY A 197 -2.45 15.72 12.32
C GLY A 197 -1.30 15.32 13.24
N TYR A 198 -0.34 16.20 13.38
CA TYR A 198 0.83 16.02 14.25
C TYR A 198 1.37 17.36 14.74
N ASN A 199 2.10 17.35 15.85
CA ASN A 199 2.58 18.55 16.52
C ASN A 199 4.12 18.74 16.45
N ASP A 200 4.84 17.80 15.83
CA ASP A 200 6.29 17.83 15.72
C ASP A 200 6.72 17.36 14.31
N PRO A 201 7.53 18.13 13.57
CA PRO A 201 8.03 17.76 12.24
C PRO A 201 8.77 16.41 12.18
N ASN A 202 9.33 15.94 13.31
CA ASN A 202 9.93 14.59 13.39
C ASN A 202 8.93 13.46 13.10
N ALA A 203 7.61 13.73 13.16
CA ALA A 203 6.56 12.78 12.76
C ALA A 203 6.79 12.25 11.33
N ARG A 204 7.24 13.09 10.39
CA ARG A 204 7.52 12.69 9.00
C ARG A 204 8.60 11.61 8.94
N ARG A 205 9.70 11.75 9.68
CA ARG A 205 10.76 10.74 9.75
C ARG A 205 10.23 9.41 10.31
N HIS A 206 9.44 9.46 11.37
CA HIS A 206 8.86 8.27 11.99
C HIS A 206 7.78 7.62 11.12
N ALA A 207 7.03 8.40 10.33
CA ALA A 207 6.08 7.89 9.35
C ALA A 207 6.78 7.13 8.22
N VAL A 208 7.93 7.62 7.73
CA VAL A 208 8.78 6.90 6.77
C VAL A 208 9.20 5.54 7.33
N GLU A 209 9.71 5.50 8.56
CA GLU A 209 10.12 4.26 9.23
C GLU A 209 8.93 3.30 9.45
N MET A 210 7.73 3.84 9.74
CA MET A 210 6.51 3.03 9.84
C MET A 210 6.17 2.37 8.51
N GLY A 211 6.22 3.11 7.40
CA GLY A 211 5.98 2.58 6.06
C GLY A 211 6.96 1.46 5.72
N ILE A 212 8.27 1.68 5.92
CA ILE A 212 9.30 0.66 5.69
C ILE A 212 9.05 -0.58 6.55
N PHE A 213 8.79 -0.41 7.85
CA PHE A 213 8.48 -1.53 8.75
C PHE A 213 7.30 -2.37 8.24
N LEU A 214 6.19 -1.73 7.90
CA LEU A 214 4.99 -2.42 7.43
C LEU A 214 5.26 -3.17 6.12
N GLN A 215 5.97 -2.54 5.18
CA GLN A 215 6.26 -3.16 3.88
C GLN A 215 7.26 -4.31 3.98
N LEU A 216 8.29 -4.20 4.80
CA LEU A 216 9.21 -5.31 5.05
C LEU A 216 8.51 -6.54 5.67
N VAL A 217 7.49 -6.32 6.51
CA VAL A 217 6.65 -7.42 7.03
C VAL A 217 5.76 -8.00 5.94
N ASN A 218 5.24 -7.18 4.99
CA ASN A 218 4.51 -7.69 3.82
C ASN A 218 5.42 -8.58 2.96
N VAL A 219 6.60 -8.08 2.59
CA VAL A 219 7.61 -8.86 1.83
C VAL A 219 7.89 -10.21 2.50
N LEU A 220 8.04 -10.22 3.82
CA LEU A 220 8.27 -11.46 4.57
C LEU A 220 7.06 -12.40 4.56
N ARG A 221 5.86 -11.85 4.67
CA ARG A 221 4.61 -12.61 4.75
C ARG A 221 4.23 -13.27 3.43
N ASP A 222 4.51 -12.58 2.33
CA ASP A 222 3.94 -12.87 1.02
C ASP A 222 4.94 -13.51 0.03
N ILE A 223 6.13 -13.96 0.49
CA ILE A 223 7.20 -14.51 -0.36
C ILE A 223 6.68 -15.49 -1.43
N GLN A 224 5.82 -16.46 -1.05
CA GLN A 224 5.30 -17.46 -1.98
C GLN A 224 4.33 -16.86 -3.01
N GLU A 225 3.51 -15.91 -2.59
CA GLU A 225 2.60 -15.20 -3.47
C GLU A 225 3.39 -14.32 -4.46
N ASP A 226 4.41 -13.62 -3.99
CA ASP A 226 5.28 -12.78 -4.81
C ASP A 226 6.06 -13.61 -5.82
N LEU A 227 6.61 -14.77 -5.42
CA LEU A 227 7.27 -15.72 -6.33
C LEU A 227 6.32 -16.20 -7.43
N SER A 228 5.04 -16.49 -7.10
CA SER A 228 4.03 -16.88 -8.09
C SER A 228 3.73 -15.78 -9.11
N ARG A 229 4.02 -14.52 -8.76
CA ARG A 229 3.89 -13.34 -9.61
C ARG A 229 5.23 -12.94 -10.27
N ASN A 230 6.24 -13.80 -10.21
CA ASN A 230 7.60 -13.54 -10.69
C ASN A 230 8.23 -12.29 -10.07
N ARG A 231 8.03 -12.09 -8.76
CA ARG A 231 8.59 -10.99 -7.98
C ARG A 231 9.45 -11.54 -6.84
N ILE A 232 10.67 -11.04 -6.70
CA ILE A 232 11.60 -11.42 -5.64
C ILE A 232 12.08 -10.15 -4.93
N TYR A 233 11.46 -9.84 -3.80
CA TYR A 233 11.79 -8.63 -3.03
C TYR A 233 12.99 -8.81 -2.10
N ILE A 234 13.30 -10.06 -1.66
CA ILE A 234 14.42 -10.29 -0.75
C ILE A 234 15.74 -10.09 -1.51
N PRO A 235 16.63 -9.18 -1.04
CA PRO A 235 17.86 -8.87 -1.75
C PRO A 235 18.82 -10.06 -1.85
N SER A 236 19.44 -10.23 -3.03
CA SER A 236 20.36 -11.35 -3.29
C SER A 236 21.60 -11.30 -2.40
N GLU A 237 22.16 -10.11 -2.12
CA GLU A 237 23.31 -9.95 -1.22
C GLU A 237 22.98 -10.36 0.23
N GLU A 238 21.75 -10.10 0.69
CA GLU A 238 21.33 -10.48 2.04
C GLU A 238 21.24 -12.01 2.17
N LEU A 239 20.69 -12.68 1.17
CA LEU A 239 20.64 -14.15 1.11
C LEU A 239 22.04 -14.77 1.00
N ALA A 240 22.90 -14.18 0.16
CA ALA A 240 24.25 -14.67 -0.10
C ALA A 240 25.14 -14.69 1.16
N LYS A 241 24.93 -13.77 2.13
CA LYS A 241 25.61 -13.79 3.43
C LYS A 241 25.43 -15.12 4.20
N PHE A 242 24.36 -15.85 3.89
CA PHE A 242 24.02 -17.14 4.49
C PHE A 242 24.16 -18.32 3.53
N GLY A 243 24.76 -18.10 2.34
CA GLY A 243 24.95 -19.12 1.31
C GLY A 243 23.66 -19.53 0.60
N ILE A 244 22.64 -18.67 0.57
CA ILE A 244 21.35 -18.88 -0.07
C ILE A 244 21.30 -18.07 -1.38
N LYS A 245 20.73 -18.64 -2.43
CA LYS A 245 20.44 -17.94 -3.70
C LYS A 245 18.95 -17.58 -3.77
N GLN A 246 18.59 -16.56 -4.53
CA GLN A 246 17.17 -16.20 -4.76
C GLN A 246 16.38 -17.37 -5.37
N THR A 247 17.01 -18.18 -6.23
CA THR A 247 16.39 -19.38 -6.81
C THR A 247 15.99 -20.43 -5.78
N ASP A 248 16.66 -20.48 -4.64
CA ASP A 248 16.40 -21.47 -3.58
C ASP A 248 15.08 -21.15 -2.86
N LEU A 249 14.57 -19.93 -2.94
CA LEU A 249 13.29 -19.51 -2.34
C LEU A 249 12.08 -20.30 -2.88
N GLN A 250 12.22 -20.91 -4.06
CA GLN A 250 11.17 -21.75 -4.66
C GLN A 250 11.06 -23.12 -3.99
N ASP A 251 12.09 -23.56 -3.24
CA ASP A 251 12.08 -24.83 -2.53
C ASP A 251 11.61 -24.67 -1.07
N PRO A 252 10.41 -25.16 -0.71
CA PRO A 252 9.94 -25.10 0.69
C PRO A 252 10.86 -25.82 1.69
N ALA A 253 11.66 -26.79 1.24
CA ALA A 253 12.61 -27.52 2.10
C ALA A 253 13.71 -26.59 2.66
N LEU A 254 14.00 -25.46 1.96
CA LEU A 254 14.90 -24.43 2.45
C LEU A 254 14.54 -23.96 3.86
N ALA A 255 13.23 -23.84 4.19
CA ALA A 255 12.75 -23.40 5.50
C ALA A 255 13.30 -24.22 6.68
N SER A 256 13.61 -25.49 6.46
CA SER A 256 14.16 -26.38 7.47
C SER A 256 15.68 -26.27 7.65
N THR A 257 16.37 -25.56 6.78
CA THR A 257 17.83 -25.46 6.80
C THR A 257 18.33 -24.48 7.87
N LYS A 258 19.51 -24.73 8.38
CA LYS A 258 20.18 -23.84 9.34
C LYS A 258 20.52 -22.49 8.70
N ALA A 259 20.88 -22.49 7.42
CA ALA A 259 21.17 -21.29 6.63
C ALA A 259 19.96 -20.35 6.63
N TRP A 260 18.77 -20.86 6.28
CA TRP A 260 17.53 -20.10 6.27
C TRP A 260 17.14 -19.58 7.66
N GLN A 261 17.23 -20.42 8.70
CA GLN A 261 16.91 -19.99 10.06
C GLN A 261 17.82 -18.86 10.56
N ASN A 262 19.11 -18.90 10.18
CA ASN A 262 20.05 -17.83 10.50
C ASN A 262 19.75 -16.55 9.72
N PHE A 263 19.46 -16.66 8.41
CA PHE A 263 19.02 -15.56 7.57
C PHE A 263 17.74 -14.91 8.15
N MET A 264 16.73 -15.70 8.48
CA MET A 264 15.47 -15.20 9.01
C MET A 264 15.64 -14.43 10.32
N ARG A 265 16.53 -14.91 11.20
CA ARG A 265 16.85 -14.18 12.44
C ARG A 265 17.45 -12.81 12.12
N HIS A 266 18.44 -12.78 11.25
CA HIS A 266 19.09 -11.54 10.81
C HIS A 266 18.07 -10.58 10.15
N TYR A 267 17.23 -11.08 9.25
CA TYR A 267 16.24 -10.26 8.54
C TYR A 267 15.15 -9.71 9.48
N ILE A 268 14.70 -10.51 10.44
CA ILE A 268 13.76 -10.09 11.48
C ILE A 268 14.36 -8.98 12.36
N ASP A 269 15.65 -9.05 12.71
CA ASP A 269 16.33 -8.01 13.49
C ASP A 269 16.37 -6.68 12.72
N HIS A 270 16.58 -6.70 11.41
CA HIS A 270 16.46 -5.51 10.55
C HIS A 270 15.05 -4.91 10.60
N ILE A 271 14.01 -5.73 10.47
CA ILE A 271 12.62 -5.29 10.55
C ILE A 271 12.32 -4.66 11.93
N GLN A 272 12.82 -5.26 13.01
CA GLN A 272 12.64 -4.74 14.37
C GLN A 272 13.33 -3.40 14.60
N ALA A 273 14.47 -3.13 13.96
CA ALA A 273 15.13 -1.84 14.01
C ALA A 273 14.24 -0.72 13.42
N HIS A 274 13.63 -0.95 12.25
CA HIS A 274 12.66 -0.03 11.65
C HIS A 274 11.42 0.14 12.53
N ARG A 275 10.89 -0.95 13.12
CA ARG A 275 9.78 -0.88 14.05
C ARG A 275 10.08 0.00 15.27
N LYS A 276 11.26 -0.10 15.84
CA LYS A 276 11.65 0.73 16.98
C LYS A 276 11.58 2.22 16.65
N ASN A 277 12.06 2.60 15.47
CA ASN A 277 11.98 3.97 14.98
C ASN A 277 10.54 4.39 14.68
N ALA A 278 9.75 3.51 14.07
CA ALA A 278 8.35 3.74 13.72
C ALA A 278 7.46 4.07 14.92
N LEU A 279 7.71 3.44 16.07
CA LEU A 279 6.93 3.67 17.29
C LEU A 279 7.06 5.10 17.83
N GLY A 280 8.12 5.83 17.47
CA GLY A 280 8.28 7.26 17.76
C GLY A 280 7.21 8.14 17.12
N LEU A 281 6.49 7.65 16.11
CA LEU A 281 5.37 8.36 15.48
C LEU A 281 4.19 8.58 16.43
N LEU A 282 3.85 7.55 17.20
CA LEU A 282 2.58 7.51 17.94
C LEU A 282 2.37 8.68 18.91
N PRO A 283 3.35 9.11 19.74
CA PRO A 283 3.16 10.24 20.63
C PRO A 283 3.05 11.59 19.91
N LEU A 284 3.53 11.69 18.67
CA LEU A 284 3.57 12.94 17.90
C LEU A 284 2.27 13.24 17.15
N LEU A 285 1.43 12.23 16.92
CA LEU A 285 0.14 12.39 16.23
C LEU A 285 -0.94 13.02 17.14
N ASP A 286 -1.97 13.56 16.54
CA ASP A 286 -3.17 13.99 17.27
C ASP A 286 -3.80 12.83 18.03
N LYS A 287 -4.30 13.10 19.23
CA LYS A 287 -4.81 12.08 20.16
C LYS A 287 -5.94 11.23 19.56
N ASP A 288 -6.80 11.85 18.76
CA ASP A 288 -7.94 11.22 18.10
C ASP A 288 -7.56 10.26 16.97
N ALA A 289 -6.33 10.41 16.41
CA ALA A 289 -5.84 9.57 15.31
C ALA A 289 -4.89 8.44 15.77
N ARG A 290 -4.24 8.56 16.93
CA ARG A 290 -3.17 7.64 17.40
C ARG A 290 -3.57 6.17 17.41
N ARG A 291 -4.85 5.88 17.59
CA ARG A 291 -5.36 4.50 17.69
C ARG A 291 -5.23 3.72 16.40
N SER A 292 -5.43 4.36 15.24
CA SER A 292 -5.34 3.72 13.94
C SER A 292 -3.94 3.17 13.66
N PRO A 293 -2.85 3.97 13.62
CA PRO A 293 -1.50 3.46 13.37
C PRO A 293 -0.99 2.52 14.47
N ARG A 294 -1.45 2.68 15.74
CA ARG A 294 -1.13 1.74 16.83
C ARG A 294 -1.68 0.35 16.54
N LEU A 295 -2.93 0.23 16.10
CA LEU A 295 -3.56 -1.05 15.72
C LEU A 295 -2.81 -1.70 14.56
N MET A 296 -2.44 -0.92 13.55
CA MET A 296 -1.67 -1.41 12.42
C MET A 296 -0.31 -1.95 12.86
N CYS A 297 0.45 -1.16 13.61
CA CYS A 297 1.75 -1.56 14.13
C CYS A 297 1.66 -2.84 14.99
N ALA A 298 0.64 -2.95 15.83
CA ALA A 298 0.42 -4.13 16.67
C ALA A 298 0.08 -5.39 15.85
N ALA A 299 -0.74 -5.26 14.79
CA ALA A 299 -1.09 -6.36 13.90
C ALA A 299 0.13 -6.87 13.13
N TYR A 300 0.92 -5.97 12.58
CA TYR A 300 2.14 -6.32 11.83
C TYR A 300 3.23 -6.90 12.75
N ASN A 301 3.40 -6.36 13.94
CA ASN A 301 4.28 -6.96 14.93
C ASN A 301 3.85 -8.38 15.34
N ALA A 302 2.55 -8.65 15.37
CA ALA A 302 2.06 -9.99 15.64
C ALA A 302 2.32 -10.96 14.48
N ILE A 303 2.26 -10.50 13.22
CA ILE A 303 2.67 -11.28 12.04
C ILE A 303 4.16 -11.63 12.15
N LEU A 304 5.00 -10.64 12.47
CA LEU A 304 6.43 -10.86 12.68
C LEU A 304 6.70 -11.86 13.83
N GLY A 305 5.94 -11.76 14.93
CA GLY A 305 5.99 -12.72 16.03
C GLY A 305 5.57 -14.14 15.62
N GLU A 306 4.69 -14.29 14.61
CA GLU A 306 4.36 -15.60 14.04
C GLU A 306 5.55 -16.18 13.27
N ALA A 307 6.28 -15.38 12.50
CA ALA A 307 7.50 -15.82 11.82
C ALA A 307 8.55 -16.34 12.83
N VAL A 308 8.73 -15.61 13.94
CA VAL A 308 9.63 -16.06 15.03
C VAL A 308 9.18 -17.39 15.62
N ARG A 309 7.88 -17.55 15.94
CA ARG A 309 7.33 -18.80 16.51
C ARG A 309 7.48 -20.00 15.59
N ARG A 310 7.44 -19.77 14.28
CA ARG A 310 7.67 -20.81 13.26
C ARG A 310 9.15 -21.03 12.96
N ASN A 311 10.05 -20.46 13.75
CA ASN A 311 11.49 -20.54 13.52
C ASN A 311 11.90 -20.10 12.09
N GLY A 312 11.19 -19.09 11.57
CA GLY A 312 11.44 -18.54 10.23
C GLY A 312 10.77 -19.30 9.08
N ASP A 313 9.95 -20.32 9.34
CA ASP A 313 9.21 -21.00 8.28
C ASP A 313 8.06 -20.10 7.74
N VAL A 314 8.39 -19.38 6.68
CA VAL A 314 7.47 -18.53 5.89
C VAL A 314 7.30 -19.07 4.46
N LEU A 315 8.11 -20.07 4.08
CA LEU A 315 8.08 -20.66 2.74
C LEU A 315 7.05 -21.77 2.60
N SER A 316 6.84 -22.58 3.68
CA SER A 316 5.88 -23.69 3.63
C SER A 316 4.42 -23.20 3.64
N ARG A 317 4.14 -22.09 4.29
CA ARG A 317 2.79 -21.53 4.42
C ARG A 317 2.82 -20.05 4.77
N ARG A 318 1.97 -19.27 4.10
CA ARG A 318 1.76 -17.84 4.38
C ARG A 318 1.54 -17.55 5.87
N LEU A 319 2.13 -16.46 6.36
CA LEU A 319 1.92 -15.98 7.72
C LEU A 319 0.51 -15.39 7.86
N THR A 320 -0.29 -15.96 8.75
CA THR A 320 -1.64 -15.49 9.05
C THR A 320 -1.86 -15.44 10.56
N LEU A 321 -2.63 -14.45 11.00
CA LEU A 321 -3.09 -14.36 12.38
C LEU A 321 -4.44 -15.09 12.50
N ASN A 322 -4.58 -15.98 13.47
CA ASN A 322 -5.86 -16.58 13.80
C ASN A 322 -6.82 -15.55 14.43
N PHE A 323 -8.11 -15.88 14.46
CA PHE A 323 -9.16 -15.00 14.97
C PHE A 323 -8.90 -14.52 16.41
N TYR A 324 -8.50 -15.43 17.29
CA TYR A 324 -8.22 -15.11 18.70
C TYR A 324 -7.09 -14.09 18.84
N ARG A 325 -6.04 -14.22 18.05
CA ARG A 325 -4.91 -13.29 18.06
C ARG A 325 -5.31 -11.91 17.55
N LYS A 326 -6.12 -11.84 16.48
CA LYS A 326 -6.70 -10.57 15.97
C LYS A 326 -7.57 -9.90 17.03
N MET A 327 -8.41 -10.67 17.73
CA MET A 327 -9.25 -10.16 18.81
C MET A 327 -8.42 -9.66 20.01
N GLN A 328 -7.41 -10.41 20.41
CA GLN A 328 -6.49 -10.02 21.49
C GLN A 328 -5.79 -8.70 21.20
N ILE A 329 -5.29 -8.52 19.96
CA ILE A 329 -4.66 -7.26 19.52
C ILE A 329 -5.66 -6.11 19.59
N ALA A 330 -6.88 -6.30 19.10
CA ALA A 330 -7.93 -5.29 19.18
C ALA A 330 -8.23 -4.88 20.62
N LEU A 331 -8.44 -5.86 21.51
CA LEU A 331 -8.72 -5.62 22.93
C LEU A 331 -7.55 -4.95 23.65
N SER A 332 -6.32 -5.43 23.48
CA SER A 332 -5.15 -4.83 24.12
C SER A 332 -4.94 -3.38 23.70
N THR A 333 -5.20 -3.06 22.44
CA THR A 333 -5.10 -1.69 21.92
C THR A 333 -6.24 -0.79 22.40
N LEU A 334 -7.41 -1.38 22.65
CA LEU A 334 -8.57 -0.70 23.24
C LEU A 334 -8.33 -0.34 24.69
N LEU A 335 -7.72 -1.24 25.47
CA LEU A 335 -7.52 -1.11 26.90
C LEU A 335 -6.22 -0.37 27.26
N SER A 336 -5.28 -0.25 26.34
CA SER A 336 -4.04 0.50 26.59
C SER A 336 -4.33 1.99 26.63
N PRO A 337 -3.99 2.70 27.71
CA PRO A 337 -4.12 4.15 27.77
C PRO A 337 -3.27 4.77 26.63
N SER A 338 -3.78 5.85 26.05
CA SER A 338 -2.97 6.66 25.12
C SER A 338 -1.69 7.09 25.85
N PRO A 339 -0.50 6.94 25.25
CA PRO A 339 0.69 7.51 25.85
C PRO A 339 0.46 9.00 26.09
N LYS A 340 0.79 9.44 27.31
CA LYS A 340 0.70 10.84 27.73
C LYS A 340 1.57 11.72 26.85
#